data_546520182cb4fa7c80c1010473d781a1
#
_entry.id   546520182cb4fa7c80c1010473d781a1
#
_cell.length_a   1.000
_cell.length_b   1.000
_cell.length_c   1.000
_cell.angle_alpha   90.00
_cell.angle_beta   90.00
_cell.angle_gamma   90.00
#
_symmetry.space_group_name_H-M   'P 1'
#
loop_
_entity.id
_entity.type
_entity.pdbx_description
1 polymer ?
#
loop_
_entity_poly.entity_id
_entity_poly.type
_entity_poly.pdbx_seq_one_letter_code
_entity_poly.pdbx_strand_id
1 'polypeptide(L)'
;TKDEIAVVEQYDIVADREKMNSELVNSDEVDRIVSTIEVNNLETIVTFGAEVAEEISKASDVVLNSMNMSQLDDTSEMLKTLAKIMDQFDIDEIKENPGLFGKLFGNMKKQLDKILAKYHTMGEEVDKIYVQLKGYESEIKQSNRKLNTMFEANVNYYHELVKYILAGEQACKEIEDYIAKRQQDMAVT
;
A
#
# COMPACT_ATOMS: atom_id res chain seq x y z
N THR A 1 21.35 6.14 14.43
CA THR A 1 19.94 5.91 14.81
C THR A 1 19.44 4.77 13.97
N LYS A 2 19.28 3.59 14.62
CA LYS A 2 18.56 2.45 14.04
C LYS A 2 17.12 2.89 13.92
N ASP A 3 16.65 3.19 12.70
CA ASP A 3 15.24 3.18 12.40
C ASP A 3 14.81 1.72 12.52
N GLU A 4 14.16 1.37 13.62
CA GLU A 4 13.45 0.12 13.75
C GLU A 4 12.42 0.10 12.61
N ILE A 5 12.62 -0.82 11.68
CA ILE A 5 11.58 -1.17 10.72
C ILE A 5 10.47 -1.74 11.59
N ALA A 6 9.44 -0.95 11.82
CA ALA A 6 8.24 -1.42 12.50
C ALA A 6 7.76 -2.64 11.71
N VAL A 7 7.80 -3.81 12.33
CA VAL A 7 7.17 -5.00 11.78
C VAL A 7 5.68 -4.69 11.74
N VAL A 8 5.18 -4.39 10.57
CA VAL A 8 3.74 -4.21 10.37
C VAL A 8 3.12 -5.58 10.60
N GLU A 9 2.39 -5.74 11.69
CA GLU A 9 1.61 -6.95 11.92
C GLU A 9 0.69 -7.15 10.70
N GLN A 10 0.76 -8.33 10.12
CA GLN A 10 -0.07 -8.67 8.99
C GLN A 10 -1.52 -8.71 9.45
N TYR A 11 -2.39 -7.91 8.81
CA TYR A 11 -3.82 -7.88 9.11
C TYR A 11 -4.45 -9.26 8.80
N ASP A 12 -5.04 -9.87 9.83
CA ASP A 12 -5.73 -11.14 9.72
C ASP A 12 -7.22 -10.90 9.48
N ILE A 13 -7.61 -10.94 8.22
CA ILE A 13 -9.00 -10.72 7.76
C ILE A 13 -9.94 -11.80 8.30
N VAL A 14 -9.47 -13.02 8.51
CA VAL A 14 -10.29 -14.15 8.99
C VAL A 14 -10.61 -13.95 10.46
N ALA A 15 -9.58 -13.66 11.27
CA ALA A 15 -9.76 -13.39 12.69
C ALA A 15 -10.65 -12.16 12.95
N ASP A 16 -10.46 -11.09 12.15
CA ASP A 16 -11.28 -9.87 12.24
C ASP A 16 -12.74 -10.16 11.89
N ARG A 17 -13.00 -10.95 10.84
CA ARG A 17 -14.35 -11.36 10.45
C ARG A 17 -15.03 -12.22 11.53
N GLU A 18 -14.32 -13.17 12.13
CA GLU A 18 -14.85 -14.00 13.21
C GLU A 18 -15.20 -13.15 14.44
N LYS A 19 -14.35 -12.20 14.79
CA LYS A 19 -14.61 -11.25 15.87
C LYS A 19 -15.87 -10.43 15.57
N MET A 20 -15.97 -9.83 14.40
CA MET A 20 -17.12 -9.04 14.01
C MET A 20 -18.41 -9.87 13.99
N ASN A 21 -18.36 -11.09 13.46
CA ASN A 21 -19.52 -11.98 13.46
C ASN A 21 -20.01 -12.24 14.90
N SER A 22 -19.08 -12.48 15.83
CA SER A 22 -19.44 -12.74 17.24
C SER A 22 -20.03 -11.51 17.95
N GLU A 23 -19.57 -10.32 17.61
CA GLU A 23 -20.01 -9.04 18.22
C GLU A 23 -21.35 -8.55 17.62
N LEU A 24 -21.55 -8.78 16.32
CA LEU A 24 -22.68 -8.21 15.58
C LEU A 24 -23.89 -9.14 15.45
N VAL A 25 -23.72 -10.44 15.68
CA VAL A 25 -24.86 -11.38 15.67
C VAL A 25 -25.90 -10.92 16.72
N ASN A 26 -27.13 -10.70 16.24
CA ASN A 26 -28.26 -10.18 17.05
C ASN A 26 -28.02 -8.79 17.64
N SER A 27 -27.21 -7.96 17.00
CA SER A 27 -27.02 -6.57 17.42
C SER A 27 -28.13 -5.67 16.90
N ASP A 28 -28.44 -4.59 17.65
CA ASP A 28 -29.40 -3.56 17.22
C ASP A 28 -28.97 -2.90 15.89
N GLU A 29 -27.69 -2.94 15.57
CA GLU A 29 -27.15 -2.38 14.34
C GLU A 29 -27.51 -3.23 13.13
N VAL A 30 -27.33 -4.55 13.24
CA VAL A 30 -27.76 -5.52 12.23
C VAL A 30 -29.28 -5.50 12.07
N ASP A 31 -30.04 -5.46 13.17
CA ASP A 31 -31.50 -5.39 13.14
C ASP A 31 -32.00 -4.13 12.41
N ARG A 32 -31.34 -2.99 12.58
CA ARG A 32 -31.67 -1.79 11.81
C ARG A 32 -31.47 -1.96 10.33
N ILE A 33 -30.39 -2.61 9.91
CA ILE A 33 -30.12 -2.87 8.50
C ILE A 33 -31.15 -3.86 7.94
N VAL A 34 -31.48 -4.92 8.68
CA VAL A 34 -32.56 -5.88 8.31
C VAL A 34 -33.88 -5.14 8.08
N SER A 35 -34.21 -4.18 8.93
CA SER A 35 -35.48 -3.42 8.83
C SER A 35 -35.60 -2.57 7.56
N THR A 36 -34.52 -2.36 6.83
CA THR A 36 -34.54 -1.67 5.52
C THR A 36 -35.04 -2.56 4.38
N ILE A 37 -35.14 -3.88 4.60
CA ILE A 37 -35.61 -4.83 3.62
C ILE A 37 -37.13 -4.98 3.76
N GLU A 38 -37.85 -4.51 2.76
CA GLU A 38 -39.32 -4.65 2.67
C GLU A 38 -39.64 -5.77 1.69
N VAL A 39 -40.22 -6.90 2.20
CA VAL A 39 -40.52 -8.09 1.38
C VAL A 39 -41.46 -7.78 0.21
N ASN A 40 -42.34 -6.79 0.39
CA ASN A 40 -43.31 -6.37 -0.65
C ASN A 40 -42.73 -5.33 -1.63
N ASN A 41 -41.50 -4.86 -1.40
CA ASN A 41 -40.85 -3.89 -2.24
C ASN A 41 -39.54 -4.44 -2.80
N LEU A 42 -39.60 -4.96 -4.02
CA LEU A 42 -38.49 -5.61 -4.69
C LEU A 42 -37.25 -4.68 -4.81
N GLU A 43 -37.47 -3.36 -4.90
CA GLU A 43 -36.39 -2.39 -5.03
C GLU A 43 -35.49 -2.41 -3.80
N THR A 44 -36.03 -2.53 -2.59
CA THR A 44 -35.25 -2.60 -1.33
C THR A 44 -34.37 -3.85 -1.29
N ILE A 45 -34.79 -4.93 -1.94
CA ILE A 45 -34.02 -6.18 -2.02
C ILE A 45 -32.90 -6.06 -3.04
N VAL A 46 -33.17 -5.51 -4.22
CA VAL A 46 -32.23 -5.39 -5.33
C VAL A 46 -31.11 -4.36 -5.01
N THR A 47 -31.46 -3.29 -4.29
CA THR A 47 -30.50 -2.23 -3.92
C THR A 47 -29.84 -2.47 -2.56
N PHE A 48 -30.17 -3.58 -1.88
CA PHE A 48 -29.59 -3.90 -0.58
C PHE A 48 -28.05 -3.95 -0.64
N GLY A 49 -27.37 -3.15 0.18
CA GLY A 49 -25.92 -3.08 0.22
C GLY A 49 -25.26 -2.33 -0.95
N ALA A 50 -26.02 -1.82 -1.91
CA ALA A 50 -25.48 -1.16 -3.10
C ALA A 50 -24.65 0.09 -2.75
N GLU A 51 -25.05 0.89 -1.78
CA GLU A 51 -24.33 2.08 -1.35
C GLU A 51 -22.94 1.73 -0.77
N VAL A 52 -22.90 0.73 0.12
CA VAL A 52 -21.64 0.25 0.72
C VAL A 52 -20.71 -0.35 -0.35
N ALA A 53 -21.27 -1.12 -1.28
CA ALA A 53 -20.50 -1.70 -2.39
C ALA A 53 -19.92 -0.60 -3.30
N GLU A 54 -20.67 0.47 -3.56
CA GLU A 54 -20.22 1.62 -4.36
C GLU A 54 -19.08 2.38 -3.65
N GLU A 55 -19.19 2.61 -2.34
CA GLU A 55 -18.14 3.27 -1.56
C GLU A 55 -16.86 2.45 -1.54
N ILE A 56 -16.92 1.14 -1.38
CA ILE A 56 -15.79 0.21 -1.46
C ILE A 56 -15.15 0.27 -2.86
N SER A 57 -15.96 0.29 -3.92
CA SER A 57 -15.46 0.41 -5.29
C SER A 57 -14.68 1.70 -5.50
N LYS A 58 -15.24 2.83 -5.06
CA LYS A 58 -14.58 4.15 -5.13
C LYS A 58 -13.27 4.18 -4.36
N ALA A 59 -13.24 3.61 -3.15
CA ALA A 59 -12.04 3.53 -2.34
C ALA A 59 -10.95 2.66 -3.01
N SER A 60 -11.35 1.54 -3.62
CA SER A 60 -10.43 0.65 -4.36
C SER A 60 -9.82 1.35 -5.58
N ASP A 61 -10.61 2.09 -6.33
CA ASP A 61 -10.12 2.87 -7.47
C ASP A 61 -9.11 3.94 -7.04
N VAL A 62 -9.33 4.61 -5.92
CA VAL A 62 -8.37 5.57 -5.37
C VAL A 62 -7.06 4.90 -5.00
N VAL A 63 -7.08 3.70 -4.39
CA VAL A 63 -5.87 2.92 -4.07
C VAL A 63 -5.10 2.56 -5.34
N LEU A 64 -5.78 1.98 -6.32
CA LEU A 64 -5.16 1.54 -7.58
C LEU A 64 -4.53 2.72 -8.33
N ASN A 65 -5.22 3.85 -8.42
CA ASN A 65 -4.72 5.05 -9.10
C ASN A 65 -3.60 5.77 -8.34
N SER A 66 -3.44 5.51 -7.04
CA SER A 66 -2.39 6.14 -6.23
C SER A 66 -1.07 5.37 -6.22
N MET A 67 -1.04 4.13 -6.72
CA MET A 67 0.16 3.30 -6.83
C MET A 67 0.96 3.71 -8.06
N ASN A 68 1.90 4.64 -7.89
CA ASN A 68 2.79 5.06 -8.97
C ASN A 68 4.02 4.14 -9.02
N MET A 69 3.99 3.13 -9.90
CA MET A 69 5.08 2.17 -10.07
C MET A 69 6.34 2.79 -10.71
N SER A 70 6.22 3.92 -11.40
CA SER A 70 7.35 4.56 -12.10
C SER A 70 8.47 5.01 -11.16
N GLN A 71 8.15 5.40 -9.93
CA GLN A 71 9.13 5.84 -8.94
C GLN A 71 10.08 4.71 -8.49
N LEU A 72 9.60 3.46 -8.47
CA LEU A 72 10.43 2.30 -8.13
C LEU A 72 11.45 1.99 -9.23
N ASP A 73 11.05 2.14 -10.48
CA ASP A 73 11.92 1.92 -11.65
C ASP A 73 13.01 2.98 -11.71
N ASP A 74 12.68 4.26 -11.51
CA ASP A 74 13.63 5.38 -11.48
C ASP A 74 14.65 5.22 -10.35
N THR A 75 14.21 4.82 -9.15
CA THR A 75 15.09 4.55 -8.01
C THR A 75 16.05 3.40 -8.31
N SER A 76 15.57 2.33 -8.96
CA SER A 76 16.39 1.19 -9.36
C SER A 76 17.46 1.59 -10.38
N GLU A 77 17.13 2.45 -11.35
CA GLU A 77 18.10 2.97 -12.32
C GLU A 77 19.16 3.86 -11.67
N MET A 78 18.77 4.70 -10.72
CA MET A 78 19.71 5.51 -9.96
C MET A 78 20.68 4.68 -9.15
N LEU A 79 20.21 3.62 -8.48
CA LEU A 79 21.08 2.71 -7.72
C LEU A 79 22.06 1.97 -8.64
N LYS A 80 21.63 1.56 -9.84
CA LYS A 80 22.53 0.98 -10.86
C LYS A 80 23.59 1.98 -11.32
N THR A 81 23.20 3.24 -11.53
CA THR A 81 24.12 4.29 -11.92
C THR A 81 25.14 4.57 -10.81
N LEU A 82 24.69 4.63 -9.55
CA LEU A 82 25.56 4.78 -8.39
C LEU A 82 26.55 3.63 -8.28
N ALA A 83 26.11 2.38 -8.47
CA ALA A 83 26.98 1.20 -8.47
C ALA A 83 28.06 1.30 -9.56
N LYS A 84 27.70 1.73 -10.78
CA LYS A 84 28.67 1.95 -11.87
C LYS A 84 29.67 3.03 -11.55
N ILE A 85 29.27 4.12 -10.90
CA ILE A 85 30.18 5.17 -10.44
C ILE A 85 31.14 4.62 -9.39
N MET A 86 30.64 3.81 -8.44
CA MET A 86 31.46 3.19 -7.41
C MET A 86 32.48 2.20 -7.99
N ASP A 87 32.09 1.41 -9.02
CA ASP A 87 32.99 0.49 -9.73
C ASP A 87 34.12 1.22 -10.47
N GLN A 88 33.91 2.48 -10.86
CA GLN A 88 34.94 3.32 -11.50
C GLN A 88 35.87 3.99 -10.49
N PHE A 89 35.55 3.89 -9.21
CA PHE A 89 36.35 4.45 -8.12
C PHE A 89 37.44 3.45 -7.72
N ASP A 90 38.64 3.63 -8.25
CA ASP A 90 39.79 2.79 -7.96
C ASP A 90 40.72 3.51 -6.97
N ILE A 91 40.69 3.05 -5.71
CA ILE A 91 41.55 3.57 -4.64
C ILE A 91 43.02 3.26 -4.94
N ASP A 92 43.30 2.18 -5.67
CA ASP A 92 44.68 1.78 -6.00
C ASP A 92 45.27 2.68 -7.08
N GLU A 93 44.46 3.26 -7.97
CA GLU A 93 44.86 4.28 -8.92
C GLU A 93 45.48 5.50 -8.22
N ILE A 94 45.06 5.78 -6.98
CA ILE A 94 45.59 6.87 -6.14
C ILE A 94 46.84 6.40 -5.38
N LYS A 95 46.90 5.11 -4.99
CA LYS A 95 47.97 4.55 -4.16
C LYS A 95 49.21 4.08 -4.94
N GLU A 96 49.03 3.58 -6.16
CA GLU A 96 50.09 2.91 -6.92
C GLU A 96 51.12 3.84 -7.59
N ASN A 97 51.06 5.15 -7.36
CA ASN A 97 52.01 6.08 -7.98
C ASN A 97 53.01 6.80 -7.05
N PRO A 98 53.48 6.25 -5.91
CA PRO A 98 54.58 6.89 -5.17
C PRO A 98 55.94 6.67 -5.82
N GLY A 99 56.12 5.68 -6.73
CA GLY A 99 57.41 5.32 -7.30
C GLY A 99 57.83 6.06 -8.59
N LEU A 100 56.91 6.71 -9.26
CA LEU A 100 57.17 7.52 -10.46
C LEU A 100 57.49 8.99 -10.14
N PHE A 101 57.57 9.34 -8.88
CA PHE A 101 57.79 10.69 -8.40
C PHE A 101 59.19 11.26 -8.74
N GLY A 102 60.10 10.44 -9.26
CA GLY A 102 61.48 10.84 -9.50
C GLY A 102 61.83 11.27 -10.92
N LYS A 103 61.09 10.99 -11.97
CA LYS A 103 61.57 11.13 -13.36
C LYS A 103 60.73 11.95 -14.37
N LEU A 104 59.55 12.44 -14.02
CA LEU A 104 58.67 13.07 -15.03
C LEU A 104 57.85 14.27 -14.50
N PHE A 105 58.54 15.26 -13.95
CA PHE A 105 57.90 16.47 -13.40
C PHE A 105 57.01 17.26 -14.37
N GLY A 106 57.12 17.07 -15.69
CA GLY A 106 56.34 17.80 -16.67
C GLY A 106 54.96 17.16 -17.03
N ASN A 107 54.82 15.82 -16.96
CA ASN A 107 53.61 15.10 -17.33
C ASN A 107 52.72 14.73 -16.14
N MET A 108 53.31 14.78 -14.95
CA MET A 108 52.62 14.33 -13.73
C MET A 108 51.53 15.29 -13.32
N LYS A 109 51.71 16.59 -13.48
CA LYS A 109 50.68 17.59 -13.18
C LYS A 109 49.44 17.39 -14.04
N LYS A 110 49.61 17.12 -15.35
CA LYS A 110 48.49 16.84 -16.27
C LYS A 110 47.78 15.55 -15.96
N GLN A 111 48.46 14.50 -15.50
CA GLN A 111 47.87 13.25 -15.09
C GLN A 111 47.11 13.40 -13.77
N LEU A 112 47.69 14.08 -12.79
CA LEU A 112 47.06 14.41 -11.52
C LEU A 112 45.82 15.27 -11.73
N ASP A 113 45.92 16.30 -12.58
CA ASP A 113 44.79 17.17 -12.91
C ASP A 113 43.64 16.35 -13.58
N LYS A 114 43.95 15.36 -14.44
CA LYS A 114 42.95 14.46 -15.03
C LYS A 114 42.28 13.55 -14.00
N ILE A 115 43.06 12.99 -13.08
CA ILE A 115 42.58 12.15 -11.99
C ILE A 115 41.67 12.97 -11.08
N LEU A 116 42.12 14.14 -10.65
CA LEU A 116 41.31 15.05 -9.82
C LEU A 116 40.04 15.51 -10.52
N ALA A 117 40.09 15.82 -11.82
CA ALA A 117 38.92 16.18 -12.59
C ALA A 117 37.95 15.01 -12.69
N LYS A 118 38.43 13.78 -12.91
CA LYS A 118 37.62 12.56 -12.92
C LYS A 118 36.86 12.40 -11.60
N TYR A 119 37.55 12.46 -10.47
CA TYR A 119 36.91 12.27 -9.16
C TYR A 119 36.05 13.46 -8.76
N HIS A 120 36.35 14.66 -9.16
CA HIS A 120 35.49 15.82 -8.98
C HIS A 120 34.15 15.64 -9.73
N THR A 121 34.21 15.25 -11.00
CA THR A 121 32.99 14.95 -11.80
C THR A 121 32.18 13.81 -11.21
N MET A 122 32.84 12.74 -10.75
CA MET A 122 32.17 11.64 -10.08
C MET A 122 31.47 12.10 -8.79
N GLY A 123 32.11 12.96 -8.00
CA GLY A 123 31.53 13.55 -6.79
C GLY A 123 30.29 14.37 -7.09
N GLU A 124 30.32 15.19 -8.15
CA GLU A 124 29.16 15.97 -8.59
C GLU A 124 27.99 15.06 -9.04
N GLU A 125 28.29 13.96 -9.74
CA GLU A 125 27.26 12.99 -10.13
C GLU A 125 26.67 12.27 -8.92
N VAL A 126 27.48 11.88 -7.95
CA VAL A 126 27.02 11.27 -6.68
C VAL A 126 26.13 12.25 -5.92
N ASP A 127 26.51 13.53 -5.83
CA ASP A 127 25.71 14.55 -5.15
C ASP A 127 24.35 14.75 -5.82
N LYS A 128 24.28 14.74 -7.15
CA LYS A 128 23.02 14.82 -7.89
C LYS A 128 22.12 13.62 -7.58
N ILE A 129 22.68 12.41 -7.60
CA ILE A 129 21.97 11.19 -7.27
C ILE A 129 21.47 11.23 -5.82
N TYR A 130 22.30 11.69 -4.90
CA TYR A 130 21.93 11.83 -3.49
C TYR A 130 20.74 12.76 -3.29
N VAL A 131 20.73 13.93 -3.93
CA VAL A 131 19.62 14.89 -3.87
C VAL A 131 18.34 14.28 -4.43
N GLN A 132 18.44 13.56 -5.55
CA GLN A 132 17.28 12.87 -6.14
C GLN A 132 16.75 11.75 -5.24
N LEU A 133 17.63 10.93 -4.66
CA LEU A 133 17.23 9.87 -3.71
C LEU A 133 16.57 10.45 -2.46
N LYS A 134 17.03 11.61 -1.97
CA LYS A 134 16.37 12.33 -0.87
C LYS A 134 14.95 12.79 -1.24
N GLY A 135 14.76 13.26 -2.47
CA GLY A 135 13.44 13.59 -3.00
C GLY A 135 12.52 12.36 -2.99
N TYR A 136 12.97 11.25 -3.55
CA TYR A 136 12.20 9.99 -3.57
C TYR A 136 11.94 9.43 -2.17
N GLU A 137 12.90 9.50 -1.25
CA GLU A 137 12.66 9.11 0.15
C GLU A 137 11.47 9.87 0.74
N SER A 138 11.41 11.19 0.50
CA SER A 138 10.30 12.02 0.97
C SER A 138 8.97 11.62 0.34
N GLU A 139 8.95 11.40 -0.97
CA GLU A 139 7.76 10.97 -1.71
C GLU A 139 7.27 9.60 -1.29
N ILE A 140 8.18 8.63 -1.09
CA ILE A 140 7.86 7.29 -0.58
C ILE A 140 7.25 7.37 0.82
N LYS A 141 7.81 8.18 1.72
CA LYS A 141 7.26 8.38 3.06
C LYS A 141 5.85 8.97 3.00
N GLN A 142 5.61 9.92 2.11
CA GLN A 142 4.28 10.51 1.92
C GLN A 142 3.30 9.49 1.34
N SER A 143 3.73 8.71 0.34
CA SER A 143 2.92 7.65 -0.26
C SER A 143 2.58 6.57 0.76
N ASN A 144 3.53 6.16 1.60
CA ASN A 144 3.28 5.19 2.65
C ASN A 144 2.25 5.68 3.68
N ARG A 145 2.32 6.96 4.09
CA ARG A 145 1.31 7.53 4.98
C ARG A 145 -0.07 7.52 4.33
N LYS A 146 -0.15 7.89 3.06
CA LYS A 146 -1.39 7.86 2.29
C LYS A 146 -1.95 6.45 2.19
N LEU A 147 -1.11 5.47 1.85
CA LEU A 147 -1.51 4.06 1.77
C LEU A 147 -1.99 3.52 3.12
N ASN A 148 -1.36 3.90 4.23
CA ASN A 148 -1.82 3.51 5.56
C ASN A 148 -3.23 4.07 5.87
N THR A 149 -3.46 5.36 5.58
CA THR A 149 -4.80 5.96 5.74
C THR A 149 -5.84 5.26 4.88
N MET A 150 -5.48 4.89 3.65
CA MET A 150 -6.37 4.16 2.73
C MET A 150 -6.63 2.74 3.22
N PHE A 151 -5.64 2.08 3.78
CA PHE A 151 -5.80 0.76 4.40
C PHE A 151 -6.80 0.80 5.55
N GLU A 152 -6.66 1.77 6.47
CA GLU A 152 -7.59 1.95 7.58
C GLU A 152 -9.02 2.23 7.09
N ALA A 153 -9.18 3.06 6.05
CA ALA A 153 -10.48 3.29 5.42
C ALA A 153 -11.06 2.01 4.81
N ASN A 154 -10.24 1.20 4.13
CA ASN A 154 -10.66 -0.08 3.57
C ASN A 154 -11.12 -1.07 4.64
N VAL A 155 -10.44 -1.14 5.78
CA VAL A 155 -10.86 -1.98 6.92
C VAL A 155 -12.23 -1.52 7.41
N ASN A 156 -12.46 -0.22 7.56
CA ASN A 156 -13.76 0.30 7.96
C ASN A 156 -14.87 -0.03 6.95
N TYR A 157 -14.64 0.11 5.65
CA TYR A 157 -15.60 -0.30 4.61
C TYR A 157 -15.86 -1.81 4.63
N TYR A 158 -14.85 -2.62 4.88
CA TYR A 158 -15.01 -4.06 5.06
C TYR A 158 -15.91 -4.37 6.25
N HIS A 159 -15.75 -3.67 7.39
CA HIS A 159 -16.61 -3.82 8.55
C HIS A 159 -18.07 -3.46 8.23
N GLU A 160 -18.30 -2.37 7.50
CA GLU A 160 -19.66 -2.02 7.05
C GLU A 160 -20.25 -3.10 6.15
N LEU A 161 -19.47 -3.63 5.20
CA LEU A 161 -19.93 -4.73 4.33
C LEU A 161 -20.31 -5.98 5.11
N VAL A 162 -19.55 -6.35 6.14
CA VAL A 162 -19.84 -7.50 7.02
C VAL A 162 -21.19 -7.31 7.71
N LYS A 163 -21.53 -6.11 8.18
CA LYS A 163 -22.83 -5.80 8.77
C LYS A 163 -23.97 -6.07 7.79
N TYR A 164 -23.83 -5.64 6.53
CA TYR A 164 -24.84 -5.90 5.49
C TYR A 164 -24.93 -7.38 5.13
N ILE A 165 -23.84 -8.12 5.11
CA ILE A 165 -23.85 -9.57 4.89
C ILE A 165 -24.64 -10.27 6.00
N LEU A 166 -24.33 -9.95 7.27
CA LEU A 166 -25.03 -10.53 8.42
C LEU A 166 -26.53 -10.17 8.41
N ALA A 167 -26.86 -8.91 8.10
CA ALA A 167 -28.24 -8.46 7.99
C ALA A 167 -29.01 -9.20 6.87
N GLY A 168 -28.34 -9.42 5.72
CA GLY A 168 -28.90 -10.19 4.63
C GLY A 168 -29.18 -11.67 5.00
N GLU A 169 -28.23 -12.31 5.68
CA GLU A 169 -28.34 -13.66 6.19
C GLU A 169 -29.50 -13.78 7.20
N GLN A 170 -29.58 -12.82 8.14
CA GLN A 170 -30.67 -12.76 9.11
C GLN A 170 -32.01 -12.54 8.43
N ALA A 171 -32.13 -11.62 7.49
CA ALA A 171 -33.38 -11.38 6.75
C ALA A 171 -33.84 -12.61 5.97
N CYS A 172 -32.94 -13.33 5.31
CA CYS A 172 -33.26 -14.58 4.63
C CYS A 172 -33.84 -15.60 5.59
N LYS A 173 -33.23 -15.78 6.76
CA LYS A 173 -33.71 -16.71 7.79
C LYS A 173 -35.08 -16.32 8.31
N GLU A 174 -35.31 -15.05 8.61
CA GLU A 174 -36.61 -14.55 9.08
C GLU A 174 -37.71 -14.77 8.04
N ILE A 175 -37.42 -14.57 6.74
CA ILE A 175 -38.33 -14.81 5.65
C ILE A 175 -38.64 -16.31 5.50
N GLU A 176 -37.64 -17.17 5.59
CA GLU A 176 -37.80 -18.63 5.55
C GLU A 176 -38.68 -19.12 6.71
N ASP A 177 -38.45 -18.66 7.92
CA ASP A 177 -39.25 -18.97 9.11
C ASP A 177 -40.71 -18.50 8.95
N TYR A 178 -40.90 -17.30 8.40
CA TYR A 178 -42.24 -16.78 8.09
C TYR A 178 -42.99 -17.63 7.08
N ILE A 179 -42.31 -18.02 5.99
CA ILE A 179 -42.90 -18.88 4.95
C ILE A 179 -43.31 -20.24 5.54
N ALA A 180 -42.41 -20.87 6.33
CA ALA A 180 -42.69 -22.16 6.96
C ALA A 180 -43.92 -22.09 7.91
N LYS A 181 -44.01 -21.02 8.70
CA LYS A 181 -45.15 -20.78 9.59
C LYS A 181 -46.44 -20.59 8.81
N ARG A 182 -46.46 -19.81 7.74
CA ARG A 182 -47.62 -19.60 6.88
C ARG A 182 -48.09 -20.89 6.22
N GLN A 183 -47.17 -21.74 5.79
CA GLN A 183 -47.49 -23.05 5.20
C GLN A 183 -48.13 -23.98 6.22
N GLN A 184 -47.67 -23.99 7.47
CA GLN A 184 -48.28 -24.75 8.57
C GLN A 184 -49.70 -24.26 8.86
N ASP A 185 -49.90 -22.95 8.95
CA ASP A 185 -51.20 -22.35 9.21
C ASP A 185 -52.20 -22.69 8.10
N MET A 186 -51.77 -22.72 6.85
CA MET A 186 -52.60 -23.10 5.70
C MET A 186 -52.91 -24.60 5.64
N ALA A 187 -52.05 -25.45 6.17
CA ALA A 187 -52.29 -26.92 6.21
C ALA A 187 -53.27 -27.35 7.32
N VAL A 188 -53.52 -26.46 8.30
CA VAL A 188 -54.43 -26.72 9.45
C VAL A 188 -55.86 -26.18 9.18
N THR A 189 -56.06 -25.40 8.12
CA THR A 189 -57.34 -24.83 7.73
C THR A 189 -57.95 -25.64 6.59
#